data_1c11c34f1c62e2b0514a1c3e2bd4ca9b
#
_entry.id   1c11c34f1c62e2b0514a1c3e2bd4ca9b
#
_cell.length_a   1.000
_cell.length_b   1.000
_cell.length_c   1.000
_cell.angle_alpha   90.00
_cell.angle_beta   90.00
_cell.angle_gamma   90.00
#
_symmetry.space_group_name_H-M   'P 1'
#
loop_
_entity.id
_entity.type
_entity.pdbx_description
1 polymer ?
#
loop_
_entity_poly.entity_id
_entity_poly.type
_entity_poly.pdbx_seq_one_letter_code
_entity_poly.pdbx_strand_id
1 'polypeptide(L)'
;MFDLVIKRANLADGKGEVDIACQSGKIVEIAKSVLGESKEIIEAEGCLLSPPFIDPHFHMDATLSLGTPRLNVSGTLLEGISLWGELKPLQSIDDIIARAMKYCDLAVAKGIGAIRSHVDTCDDELKGVQALLEVREKVKDYLDLQLVAFPQDGVIRDSTALRNTKRALDMGVDVVGGIPHFERTMSEGASSIKLLCEIAAERGLMVDMHCDESDDPMSRHIETLAFETKRLGLEGRVSGSHLTSMHSMDNYYVSKLIPLMVESKINVIPNPLINIMLQGRHDTYPKRRGQTRVRELRDAGLTVGFGSDCVMDPWYSLGKADMLDVAFMALHVGQLSSREDMEWCFDAVTKNSAKIIALEEYGIEKGKPANFVLLQAKDKIEAIRLRAHRLLVVRNGRIISRSNPIEHTLYKPEGKTVFNELS
;
A
#
# COMPACT_ATOMS: atom_id res chain seq x y z
N MET A 1 -8.47 -5.61 35.71
CA MET A 1 -9.57 -5.13 34.83
C MET A 1 -8.96 -4.78 33.48
N PHE A 2 -9.42 -5.38 32.37
CA PHE A 2 -8.97 -5.12 31.01
C PHE A 2 -9.56 -3.81 30.47
N ASP A 3 -8.92 -3.18 29.51
CA ASP A 3 -9.47 -2.00 28.83
C ASP A 3 -10.50 -2.40 27.75
N LEU A 4 -10.19 -3.49 26.99
CA LEU A 4 -11.04 -4.02 25.94
C LEU A 4 -10.91 -5.55 25.89
N VAL A 5 -12.01 -6.25 25.70
CA VAL A 5 -12.04 -7.69 25.38
C VAL A 5 -12.85 -7.89 24.12
N ILE A 6 -12.24 -8.55 23.12
CA ILE A 6 -12.94 -9.05 21.94
C ILE A 6 -13.21 -10.53 22.16
N LYS A 7 -14.46 -10.94 22.12
CA LYS A 7 -14.89 -12.32 22.34
C LYS A 7 -15.26 -13.04 21.05
N ARG A 8 -14.94 -14.32 21.00
CA ARG A 8 -15.30 -15.22 19.90
C ARG A 8 -14.91 -14.69 18.53
N ALA A 9 -13.67 -14.17 18.42
CA ALA A 9 -13.10 -13.72 17.14
C ALA A 9 -12.36 -14.85 16.44
N ASN A 10 -12.52 -14.98 15.14
CA ASN A 10 -11.66 -15.81 14.32
C ASN A 10 -10.38 -15.04 13.98
N LEU A 11 -9.22 -15.67 14.16
CA LEU A 11 -7.94 -15.12 13.72
C LEU A 11 -7.62 -15.55 12.28
N ALA A 12 -6.84 -14.72 11.60
CA ALA A 12 -6.39 -14.98 10.23
C ALA A 12 -5.47 -16.21 10.09
N ASP A 13 -5.11 -16.85 11.21
CA ASP A 13 -4.28 -18.07 11.28
C ASP A 13 -5.08 -19.39 11.26
N GLY A 14 -6.41 -19.32 11.25
CA GLY A 14 -7.30 -20.46 11.11
C GLY A 14 -7.42 -21.35 12.35
N LYS A 15 -6.96 -20.90 13.54
CA LYS A 15 -7.01 -21.73 14.78
C LYS A 15 -8.37 -21.78 15.48
N GLY A 16 -9.40 -21.18 14.87
CA GLY A 16 -10.75 -21.11 15.41
C GLY A 16 -10.99 -19.90 16.31
N GLU A 17 -12.17 -19.86 16.95
CA GLU A 17 -12.58 -18.73 17.78
C GLU A 17 -11.75 -18.61 19.06
N VAL A 18 -11.33 -17.38 19.35
CA VAL A 18 -10.60 -16.98 20.56
C VAL A 18 -11.13 -15.69 21.12
N ASP A 19 -10.90 -15.49 22.42
CA ASP A 19 -11.05 -14.18 23.09
C ASP A 19 -9.68 -13.49 23.14
N ILE A 20 -9.69 -12.15 23.00
CA ILE A 20 -8.50 -11.31 23.07
C ILE A 20 -8.72 -10.23 24.10
N ALA A 21 -7.84 -10.17 25.11
CA ALA A 21 -7.85 -9.11 26.12
C ALA A 21 -6.74 -8.11 25.89
N CYS A 22 -7.10 -6.83 26.02
CA CYS A 22 -6.21 -5.70 25.84
C CYS A 22 -6.14 -4.89 27.16
N GLN A 23 -4.92 -4.47 27.49
CA GLN A 23 -4.67 -3.60 28.65
C GLN A 23 -3.49 -2.67 28.36
N SER A 24 -3.63 -1.40 28.72
CA SER A 24 -2.59 -0.39 28.53
C SER A 24 -2.04 -0.34 27.09
N GLY A 25 -2.94 -0.46 26.11
CA GLY A 25 -2.61 -0.39 24.68
C GLY A 25 -2.02 -1.67 24.07
N LYS A 26 -1.84 -2.75 24.85
CA LYS A 26 -1.22 -4.00 24.40
C LYS A 26 -2.18 -5.18 24.50
N ILE A 27 -1.93 -6.20 23.69
CA ILE A 27 -2.58 -7.52 23.81
C ILE A 27 -1.92 -8.25 24.99
N VAL A 28 -2.70 -8.54 26.04
CA VAL A 28 -2.18 -9.20 27.23
C VAL A 28 -2.53 -10.69 27.29
N GLU A 29 -3.63 -11.09 26.64
CA GLU A 29 -4.06 -12.49 26.62
C GLU A 29 -4.79 -12.82 25.31
N ILE A 30 -4.55 -14.01 24.78
CA ILE A 30 -5.29 -14.65 23.68
C ILE A 30 -5.59 -16.06 24.12
N ALA A 31 -6.87 -16.39 24.32
CA ALA A 31 -7.30 -17.70 24.87
C ALA A 31 -8.67 -18.10 24.28
N LYS A 32 -9.05 -19.36 24.44
CA LYS A 32 -10.42 -19.83 24.11
C LYS A 32 -11.52 -19.12 24.90
N SER A 33 -11.19 -18.68 26.12
CA SER A 33 -12.06 -17.88 26.96
C SER A 33 -11.20 -17.05 27.88
N VAL A 34 -11.39 -15.74 27.86
CA VAL A 34 -10.74 -14.79 28.77
C VAL A 34 -11.69 -14.54 29.97
N LEU A 35 -11.14 -14.72 31.19
CA LEU A 35 -11.86 -14.49 32.43
C LEU A 35 -11.41 -13.17 33.03
N GLY A 36 -12.35 -12.38 33.54
CA GLY A 36 -12.08 -11.12 34.25
C GLY A 36 -12.98 -9.97 33.79
N GLU A 37 -12.94 -8.89 34.57
CA GLU A 37 -13.69 -7.68 34.23
C GLU A 37 -13.00 -6.88 33.14
N SER A 38 -13.80 -6.25 32.26
CA SER A 38 -13.35 -5.35 31.20
C SER A 38 -14.20 -4.09 31.18
N LYS A 39 -13.58 -2.97 30.81
CA LYS A 39 -14.31 -1.69 30.63
C LYS A 39 -15.24 -1.79 29.39
N GLU A 40 -14.79 -2.48 28.35
CA GLU A 40 -15.55 -2.69 27.11
C GLU A 40 -15.42 -4.13 26.65
N ILE A 41 -16.52 -4.72 26.23
CA ILE A 41 -16.58 -6.09 25.66
C ILE A 41 -17.26 -6.00 24.31
N ILE A 42 -16.62 -6.59 23.28
CA ILE A 42 -17.16 -6.69 21.92
C ILE A 42 -17.34 -8.17 21.59
N GLU A 43 -18.55 -8.54 21.21
CA GLU A 43 -18.85 -9.86 20.68
C GLU A 43 -18.56 -9.88 19.16
N ALA A 44 -17.56 -10.65 18.75
CA ALA A 44 -17.16 -10.75 17.35
C ALA A 44 -18.00 -11.76 16.55
N GLU A 45 -18.74 -12.66 17.25
CA GLU A 45 -19.66 -13.63 16.65
C GLU A 45 -19.05 -14.49 15.54
N GLY A 46 -17.79 -14.89 15.70
CA GLY A 46 -17.05 -15.64 14.71
C GLY A 46 -16.53 -14.82 13.52
N CYS A 47 -16.67 -13.50 13.57
CA CYS A 47 -16.08 -12.61 12.57
C CYS A 47 -14.54 -12.61 12.61
N LEU A 48 -13.92 -12.36 11.47
CA LEU A 48 -12.48 -12.32 11.30
C LEU A 48 -11.87 -11.09 11.98
N LEU A 49 -10.96 -11.31 12.92
CA LEU A 49 -10.09 -10.29 13.47
C LEU A 49 -8.73 -10.36 12.78
N SER A 50 -8.36 -9.29 12.11
CA SER A 50 -7.13 -9.14 11.34
C SER A 50 -6.23 -8.07 11.93
N PRO A 51 -4.89 -8.17 11.80
CA PRO A 51 -4.06 -6.98 11.91
C PRO A 51 -4.53 -5.90 10.93
N PRO A 52 -4.21 -4.61 11.16
CA PRO A 52 -4.59 -3.54 10.24
C PRO A 52 -4.06 -3.77 8.82
N PHE A 53 -4.78 -3.30 7.82
CA PHE A 53 -4.28 -3.25 6.45
C PHE A 53 -3.13 -2.24 6.36
N ILE A 54 -2.21 -2.50 5.44
CA ILE A 54 -1.07 -1.63 5.17
C ILE A 54 -1.08 -1.27 3.69
N ASP A 55 -0.98 0.02 3.41
CA ASP A 55 -0.78 0.53 2.06
C ASP A 55 0.70 0.90 1.86
N PRO A 56 1.50 0.05 1.20
CA PRO A 56 2.93 0.26 1.08
C PRO A 56 3.32 1.23 -0.03
N HIS A 57 2.36 1.74 -0.82
CA HIS A 57 2.62 2.65 -1.94
C HIS A 57 1.40 3.52 -2.26
N PHE A 58 1.54 4.81 -2.03
CA PHE A 58 0.49 5.81 -2.23
C PHE A 58 1.05 7.18 -2.59
N HIS A 59 0.20 8.09 -3.14
CA HIS A 59 0.51 9.50 -3.44
C HIS A 59 -0.45 10.43 -2.70
N MET A 60 -0.14 10.76 -1.45
CA MET A 60 -1.05 11.53 -0.59
C MET A 60 -1.07 13.03 -0.95
N ASP A 61 -0.01 13.56 -1.52
CA ASP A 61 0.05 14.95 -1.99
C ASP A 61 -0.88 15.21 -3.18
N ALA A 62 -1.12 14.19 -4.01
CA ALA A 62 -2.00 14.27 -5.17
C ALA A 62 -3.44 13.81 -4.88
N THR A 63 -3.70 13.04 -3.82
CA THR A 63 -5.00 12.41 -3.57
C THR A 63 -6.15 13.41 -3.51
N LEU A 64 -7.35 12.99 -3.93
CA LEU A 64 -8.60 13.75 -3.92
C LEU A 64 -8.54 15.09 -4.70
N SER A 65 -7.65 15.22 -5.69
CA SER A 65 -7.52 16.38 -6.55
C SER A 65 -8.18 16.21 -7.92
N LEU A 66 -8.89 15.10 -8.14
CA LEU A 66 -9.54 14.76 -9.41
C LEU A 66 -10.32 15.94 -10.01
N GLY A 67 -10.06 16.21 -11.30
CA GLY A 67 -10.74 17.27 -12.06
C GLY A 67 -10.07 18.65 -11.93
N THR A 68 -9.00 18.78 -11.17
CA THR A 68 -8.25 20.01 -11.00
C THR A 68 -6.85 19.88 -11.60
N PRO A 69 -6.40 20.74 -12.53
CA PRO A 69 -7.20 21.79 -13.22
C PRO A 69 -8.14 21.22 -14.29
N ARG A 70 -7.98 19.97 -14.69
CA ARG A 70 -8.78 19.24 -15.69
C ARG A 70 -8.74 17.75 -15.47
N LEU A 71 -9.49 16.98 -16.24
CA LEU A 71 -9.44 15.51 -16.22
C LEU A 71 -8.34 14.98 -17.17
N ASN A 72 -7.78 13.83 -16.81
CA ASN A 72 -6.96 13.00 -17.71
C ASN A 72 -7.89 12.33 -18.73
N VAL A 73 -7.78 12.74 -19.99
CA VAL A 73 -8.69 12.29 -21.07
C VAL A 73 -8.15 11.04 -21.77
N SER A 74 -6.83 10.95 -21.98
CA SER A 74 -6.21 9.80 -22.64
C SER A 74 -6.12 8.57 -21.72
N GLY A 75 -6.15 8.79 -20.41
CA GLY A 75 -5.93 7.76 -19.40
C GLY A 75 -4.50 7.19 -19.44
N THR A 76 -3.53 7.96 -19.93
CA THR A 76 -2.12 7.56 -19.97
C THR A 76 -1.35 8.08 -18.76
N LEU A 77 -0.28 7.37 -18.38
CA LEU A 77 0.68 7.82 -17.36
C LEU A 77 1.24 9.21 -17.70
N LEU A 78 1.65 9.42 -18.94
CA LEU A 78 2.29 10.67 -19.37
C LEU A 78 1.35 11.88 -19.30
N GLU A 79 0.05 11.72 -19.61
CA GLU A 79 -0.92 12.79 -19.43
C GLU A 79 -1.12 13.08 -17.93
N GLY A 80 -1.14 12.05 -17.08
CA GLY A 80 -1.21 12.20 -15.63
C GLY A 80 -0.03 13.01 -15.09
N ILE A 81 1.20 12.74 -15.53
CA ILE A 81 2.40 13.50 -15.16
C ILE A 81 2.31 14.95 -15.63
N SER A 82 1.88 15.18 -16.89
CA SER A 82 1.68 16.55 -17.42
C SER A 82 0.66 17.33 -16.58
N LEU A 83 -0.45 16.69 -16.27
CA LEU A 83 -1.54 17.26 -15.49
C LEU A 83 -1.10 17.57 -14.05
N TRP A 84 -0.28 16.71 -13.46
CA TRP A 84 0.35 16.97 -12.17
C TRP A 84 1.26 18.20 -12.21
N GLY A 85 2.04 18.35 -13.29
CA GLY A 85 2.85 19.55 -13.54
C GLY A 85 2.01 20.84 -13.65
N GLU A 86 0.79 20.76 -14.21
CA GLU A 86 -0.17 21.87 -14.26
C GLU A 86 -0.77 22.15 -12.87
N LEU A 87 -1.00 21.12 -12.05
CA LEU A 87 -1.62 21.24 -10.74
C LEU A 87 -0.67 21.76 -9.65
N LYS A 88 0.59 21.27 -9.64
CA LYS A 88 1.59 21.63 -8.60
C LYS A 88 1.64 23.13 -8.24
N PRO A 89 1.78 24.06 -9.21
CA PRO A 89 1.88 25.49 -8.90
C PRO A 89 0.58 26.08 -8.33
N LEU A 90 -0.56 25.44 -8.55
CA LEU A 90 -1.88 25.92 -8.12
C LEU A 90 -2.22 25.53 -6.68
N GLN A 91 -1.50 24.58 -6.10
CA GLN A 91 -1.78 24.07 -4.76
C GLN A 91 -1.17 24.97 -3.67
N SER A 92 -1.89 25.13 -2.57
CA SER A 92 -1.36 25.62 -1.30
C SER A 92 -1.06 24.45 -0.35
N ILE A 93 -0.26 24.71 0.69
CA ILE A 93 0.01 23.74 1.77
C ILE A 93 -1.30 23.35 2.45
N ASP A 94 -2.19 24.30 2.73
CA ASP A 94 -3.47 24.05 3.39
C ASP A 94 -4.40 23.16 2.55
N ASP A 95 -4.43 23.33 1.22
CA ASP A 95 -5.22 22.49 0.32
C ASP A 95 -4.72 21.02 0.36
N ILE A 96 -3.40 20.82 0.34
CA ILE A 96 -2.80 19.50 0.42
C ILE A 96 -3.13 18.87 1.77
N ILE A 97 -2.97 19.60 2.88
CA ILE A 97 -3.31 19.11 4.23
C ILE A 97 -4.79 18.72 4.31
N ALA A 98 -5.69 19.55 3.82
CA ALA A 98 -7.13 19.29 3.89
C ALA A 98 -7.51 18.00 3.13
N ARG A 99 -6.96 17.77 1.94
CA ARG A 99 -7.20 16.56 1.14
C ARG A 99 -6.56 15.33 1.81
N ALA A 100 -5.33 15.44 2.26
CA ALA A 100 -4.60 14.37 2.92
C ALA A 100 -5.28 13.94 4.23
N MET A 101 -5.73 14.86 5.08
CA MET A 101 -6.47 14.56 6.30
C MET A 101 -7.78 13.82 6.01
N LYS A 102 -8.55 14.29 5.01
CA LYS A 102 -9.77 13.61 4.58
C LYS A 102 -9.49 12.19 4.08
N TYR A 103 -8.38 11.98 3.36
CA TYR A 103 -7.98 10.65 2.93
C TYR A 103 -7.58 9.76 4.11
N CYS A 104 -6.83 10.28 5.09
CA CYS A 104 -6.46 9.55 6.31
C CYS A 104 -7.70 9.06 7.06
N ASP A 105 -8.73 9.88 7.20
CA ASP A 105 -9.99 9.48 7.84
C ASP A 105 -10.68 8.34 7.09
N LEU A 106 -10.72 8.41 5.76
CA LEU A 106 -11.27 7.34 4.92
C LEU A 106 -10.46 6.05 5.06
N ALA A 107 -9.13 6.15 5.03
CA ALA A 107 -8.21 5.01 5.14
C ALA A 107 -8.36 4.30 6.49
N VAL A 108 -8.41 5.06 7.58
CA VAL A 108 -8.61 4.50 8.93
C VAL A 108 -9.97 3.84 9.06
N ALA A 109 -11.04 4.45 8.54
CA ALA A 109 -12.37 3.83 8.52
C ALA A 109 -12.40 2.52 7.70
N LYS A 110 -11.47 2.34 6.75
CA LYS A 110 -11.26 1.11 5.99
C LYS A 110 -10.23 0.16 6.62
N GLY A 111 -9.77 0.47 7.84
CA GLY A 111 -8.88 -0.40 8.61
C GLY A 111 -7.42 -0.33 8.19
N ILE A 112 -6.99 0.69 7.46
CA ILE A 112 -5.57 0.92 7.16
C ILE A 112 -4.92 1.50 8.41
N GLY A 113 -3.85 0.85 8.89
CA GLY A 113 -3.09 1.25 10.07
C GLY A 113 -1.78 1.93 9.77
N ALA A 114 -1.25 1.77 8.54
CA ALA A 114 -0.06 2.47 8.08
C ALA A 114 -0.07 2.66 6.56
N ILE A 115 0.52 3.77 6.12
CA ILE A 115 0.65 4.16 4.71
C ILE A 115 2.09 4.60 4.46
N ARG A 116 2.70 4.10 3.37
CA ARG A 116 3.89 4.70 2.78
C ARG A 116 3.46 5.57 1.62
N SER A 117 3.69 6.88 1.71
CA SER A 117 3.30 7.84 0.69
C SER A 117 4.49 8.50 0.03
N HIS A 118 4.53 8.46 -1.29
CA HIS A 118 5.44 9.25 -2.09
C HIS A 118 5.00 10.71 -2.06
N VAL A 119 5.97 11.63 -1.94
CA VAL A 119 5.73 13.08 -1.99
C VAL A 119 6.69 13.71 -2.98
N ASP A 120 6.16 14.44 -3.94
CA ASP A 120 6.94 15.08 -5.01
C ASP A 120 7.94 16.11 -4.47
N THR A 121 9.20 15.95 -4.88
CA THR A 121 10.31 16.85 -4.52
C THR A 121 10.75 17.76 -5.67
N CYS A 122 10.05 17.76 -6.80
CA CYS A 122 10.34 18.63 -7.95
C CYS A 122 9.71 20.03 -7.82
N ASP A 123 9.22 20.41 -6.65
CA ASP A 123 8.80 21.76 -6.27
C ASP A 123 9.87 22.41 -5.39
N ASP A 124 10.43 23.55 -5.82
CA ASP A 124 11.48 24.26 -5.07
C ASP A 124 11.02 24.73 -3.68
N GLU A 125 9.74 24.97 -3.48
CA GLU A 125 9.16 25.31 -2.18
C GLU A 125 8.91 24.09 -1.30
N LEU A 126 8.90 22.87 -1.88
CA LEU A 126 8.60 21.61 -1.18
C LEU A 126 7.25 21.65 -0.43
N LYS A 127 6.22 22.26 -1.03
CA LYS A 127 4.89 22.40 -0.41
C LYS A 127 4.30 21.07 0.00
N GLY A 128 4.37 20.05 -0.87
CA GLY A 128 3.91 18.70 -0.57
C GLY A 128 4.63 18.10 0.64
N VAL A 129 5.95 18.25 0.71
CA VAL A 129 6.76 17.77 1.83
C VAL A 129 6.37 18.45 3.14
N GLN A 130 6.26 19.77 3.15
CA GLN A 130 5.84 20.54 4.33
C GLN A 130 4.44 20.09 4.81
N ALA A 131 3.49 19.99 3.87
CA ALA A 131 2.13 19.57 4.16
C ALA A 131 2.07 18.17 4.76
N LEU A 132 2.74 17.18 4.16
CA LEU A 132 2.66 15.80 4.62
C LEU A 132 3.45 15.54 5.90
N LEU A 133 4.51 16.30 6.18
CA LEU A 133 5.16 16.27 7.50
C LEU A 133 4.21 16.76 8.59
N GLU A 134 3.44 17.80 8.32
CA GLU A 134 2.40 18.30 9.25
C GLU A 134 1.26 17.27 9.41
N VAL A 135 0.79 16.68 8.31
CA VAL A 135 -0.23 15.61 8.37
C VAL A 135 0.26 14.44 9.20
N ARG A 136 1.51 13.98 9.02
CA ARG A 136 2.12 12.89 9.80
C ARG A 136 2.03 13.15 11.31
N GLU A 137 2.35 14.36 11.74
CA GLU A 137 2.23 14.73 13.17
C GLU A 137 0.77 14.75 13.67
N LYS A 138 -0.16 15.18 12.81
CA LYS A 138 -1.60 15.24 13.17
C LYS A 138 -2.22 13.84 13.29
N VAL A 139 -1.78 12.87 12.48
CA VAL A 139 -2.41 11.53 12.43
C VAL A 139 -1.70 10.47 13.28
N LYS A 140 -0.54 10.74 13.85
CA LYS A 140 0.34 9.76 14.52
C LYS A 140 -0.33 8.92 15.61
N ASP A 141 -1.38 9.42 16.22
CA ASP A 141 -2.10 8.72 17.28
C ASP A 141 -3.02 7.60 16.75
N TYR A 142 -3.37 7.65 15.43
CA TYR A 142 -4.32 6.72 14.84
C TYR A 142 -3.88 6.13 13.48
N LEU A 143 -2.84 6.68 12.83
CA LEU A 143 -2.30 6.19 11.57
C LEU A 143 -0.78 6.41 11.52
N ASP A 144 -0.03 5.40 11.10
CA ASP A 144 1.40 5.55 10.81
C ASP A 144 1.58 6.05 9.37
N LEU A 145 2.26 7.18 9.19
CA LEU A 145 2.55 7.74 7.87
C LEU A 145 4.06 7.78 7.65
N GLN A 146 4.56 6.96 6.72
CA GLN A 146 5.94 6.96 6.24
C GLN A 146 6.01 7.70 4.91
N LEU A 147 6.95 8.64 4.76
CA LEU A 147 7.10 9.49 3.60
C LEU A 147 8.31 9.08 2.74
N VAL A 148 8.14 9.14 1.42
CA VAL A 148 9.18 8.89 0.42
C VAL A 148 9.49 10.18 -0.31
N ALA A 149 10.74 10.64 -0.29
CA ALA A 149 11.18 11.78 -1.08
C ALA A 149 11.25 11.37 -2.57
N PHE A 150 10.25 11.78 -3.33
CA PHE A 150 10.01 11.29 -4.69
C PHE A 150 10.23 12.37 -5.75
N PRO A 151 11.34 12.31 -6.52
CA PRO A 151 11.57 13.23 -7.64
C PRO A 151 10.74 12.81 -8.86
N GLN A 152 9.46 13.21 -8.88
CA GLN A 152 8.45 12.82 -9.88
C GLN A 152 8.90 13.08 -11.33
N ASP A 153 9.66 14.13 -11.56
CA ASP A 153 10.11 14.53 -12.91
C ASP A 153 11.51 13.96 -13.25
N GLY A 154 12.03 13.04 -12.43
CA GLY A 154 13.39 12.47 -12.55
C GLY A 154 14.44 13.32 -11.82
N VAL A 155 15.56 12.68 -11.43
CA VAL A 155 16.64 13.34 -10.67
C VAL A 155 17.82 13.74 -11.55
N ILE A 156 17.95 13.15 -12.73
CA ILE A 156 19.01 13.48 -13.70
C ILE A 156 18.49 14.51 -14.71
N ARG A 157 17.27 14.34 -15.18
CA ARG A 157 16.68 15.27 -16.17
C ARG A 157 16.23 16.61 -15.58
N ASP A 158 15.94 16.68 -14.29
CA ASP A 158 15.65 17.91 -13.55
C ASP A 158 16.86 18.29 -12.69
N SER A 159 17.50 19.41 -13.03
CA SER A 159 18.71 19.89 -12.35
C SER A 159 18.52 20.29 -10.88
N THR A 160 17.28 20.54 -10.45
CA THR A 160 16.93 20.98 -9.09
C THR A 160 16.47 19.83 -8.21
N ALA A 161 15.94 18.76 -8.82
CA ALA A 161 15.31 17.65 -8.12
C ALA A 161 16.26 16.94 -7.11
N LEU A 162 17.53 16.74 -7.46
CA LEU A 162 18.49 16.13 -6.54
C LEU A 162 18.70 16.99 -5.27
N ARG A 163 18.86 18.30 -5.44
CA ARG A 163 18.99 19.23 -4.30
C ARG A 163 17.75 19.18 -3.43
N ASN A 164 16.58 19.21 -4.03
CA ASN A 164 15.29 19.21 -3.34
C ASN A 164 15.01 17.88 -2.65
N THR A 165 15.34 16.75 -3.27
CA THR A 165 15.28 15.42 -2.63
C THR A 165 16.13 15.39 -1.37
N LYS A 166 17.40 15.86 -1.43
CA LYS A 166 18.26 15.93 -0.23
C LYS A 166 17.67 16.85 0.85
N ARG A 167 17.11 18.02 0.48
CA ARG A 167 16.41 18.91 1.42
C ARG A 167 15.21 18.23 2.08
N ALA A 168 14.40 17.51 1.32
CA ALA A 168 13.26 16.76 1.86
C ALA A 168 13.70 15.73 2.90
N LEU A 169 14.78 14.99 2.62
CA LEU A 169 15.38 14.05 3.57
C LEU A 169 15.92 14.77 4.83
N ASP A 170 16.55 15.95 4.67
CA ASP A 170 17.03 16.77 5.80
C ASP A 170 15.84 17.30 6.66
N MET A 171 14.66 17.49 6.07
CA MET A 171 13.43 17.86 6.78
C MET A 171 12.79 16.67 7.55
N GLY A 172 13.27 15.44 7.35
CA GLY A 172 12.81 14.25 8.07
C GLY A 172 11.87 13.36 7.26
N VAL A 173 11.94 13.38 5.94
CA VAL A 173 11.32 12.35 5.08
C VAL A 173 12.09 11.04 5.23
N ASP A 174 11.38 9.91 5.28
CA ASP A 174 11.90 8.64 5.82
C ASP A 174 12.62 7.75 4.79
N VAL A 175 12.26 7.87 3.50
CA VAL A 175 12.64 6.93 2.44
C VAL A 175 13.11 7.68 1.20
N VAL A 176 14.11 7.17 0.50
CA VAL A 176 14.57 7.71 -0.78
C VAL A 176 13.75 7.12 -1.92
N GLY A 177 13.11 7.97 -2.71
CA GLY A 177 12.34 7.60 -3.91
C GLY A 177 13.11 7.81 -5.20
N GLY A 178 12.53 7.37 -6.31
CA GLY A 178 13.04 7.61 -7.66
C GLY A 178 12.09 7.09 -8.74
N ILE A 179 12.31 7.53 -9.98
CA ILE A 179 11.53 7.13 -11.17
C ILE A 179 12.46 6.94 -12.38
N PRO A 180 13.32 5.89 -12.37
CA PRO A 180 14.37 5.73 -13.37
C PRO A 180 13.85 5.59 -14.80
N HIS A 181 12.68 4.99 -15.00
CA HIS A 181 12.10 4.81 -16.34
C HIS A 181 11.55 6.13 -16.94
N PHE A 182 11.45 7.19 -16.16
CA PHE A 182 11.06 8.52 -16.63
C PHE A 182 12.28 9.42 -16.96
N GLU A 183 13.50 9.00 -16.64
CA GLU A 183 14.71 9.66 -17.14
C GLU A 183 14.76 9.56 -18.69
N ARG A 184 15.58 10.39 -19.35
CA ARG A 184 15.56 10.49 -20.84
C ARG A 184 16.07 9.22 -21.54
N THR A 185 16.96 8.48 -20.88
CA THR A 185 17.60 7.27 -21.44
C THR A 185 17.76 6.17 -20.41
N MET A 186 17.90 4.93 -20.84
CA MET A 186 18.22 3.81 -19.96
C MET A 186 19.49 4.05 -19.12
N SER A 187 20.49 4.72 -19.69
CA SER A 187 21.75 5.06 -19.00
C SER A 187 21.51 6.11 -17.93
N GLU A 188 20.70 7.13 -18.18
CA GLU A 188 20.34 8.14 -17.14
C GLU A 188 19.51 7.47 -16.03
N GLY A 189 18.58 6.59 -16.36
CA GLY A 189 17.82 5.83 -15.38
C GLY A 189 18.70 4.96 -14.48
N ALA A 190 19.67 4.26 -15.07
CA ALA A 190 20.66 3.50 -14.30
C ALA A 190 21.53 4.41 -13.41
N SER A 191 21.90 5.60 -13.89
CA SER A 191 22.67 6.58 -13.12
C SER A 191 21.85 7.17 -11.98
N SER A 192 20.54 7.42 -12.17
CA SER A 192 19.64 7.90 -11.13
C SER A 192 19.50 6.88 -10.00
N ILE A 193 19.35 5.60 -10.32
CA ILE A 193 19.31 4.51 -9.33
C ILE A 193 20.58 4.48 -8.49
N LYS A 194 21.75 4.48 -9.16
CA LYS A 194 23.04 4.46 -8.45
C LYS A 194 23.15 5.61 -7.46
N LEU A 195 22.88 6.83 -7.92
CA LEU A 195 22.96 8.05 -7.12
C LEU A 195 22.03 8.01 -5.90
N LEU A 196 20.76 7.63 -6.11
CA LEU A 196 19.74 7.60 -5.05
C LEU A 196 20.00 6.47 -4.04
N CYS A 197 20.45 5.30 -4.49
CA CYS A 197 20.84 4.20 -3.61
C CYS A 197 22.09 4.56 -2.77
N GLU A 198 23.07 5.28 -3.33
CA GLU A 198 24.22 5.77 -2.58
C GLU A 198 23.81 6.76 -1.48
N ILE A 199 22.89 7.70 -1.77
CA ILE A 199 22.32 8.62 -0.77
C ILE A 199 21.61 7.84 0.34
N ALA A 200 20.83 6.83 0.00
CA ALA A 200 20.13 6.01 0.99
C ALA A 200 21.13 5.22 1.88
N ALA A 201 22.17 4.64 1.28
CA ALA A 201 23.21 3.92 2.02
C ALA A 201 23.96 4.83 2.98
N GLU A 202 24.38 6.02 2.53
CA GLU A 202 25.09 7.02 3.35
C GLU A 202 24.27 7.48 4.55
N ARG A 203 22.94 7.57 4.38
CA ARG A 203 22.00 8.05 5.41
C ARG A 203 21.37 6.92 6.24
N GLY A 204 21.62 5.66 5.91
CA GLY A 204 21.01 4.50 6.56
C GLY A 204 19.48 4.37 6.28
N LEU A 205 18.98 4.95 5.19
CA LEU A 205 17.57 4.99 4.83
C LEU A 205 17.17 3.81 3.94
N MET A 206 15.86 3.62 3.80
CA MET A 206 15.24 2.71 2.85
C MET A 206 15.14 3.37 1.47
N VAL A 207 14.89 2.53 0.44
CA VAL A 207 14.63 2.98 -0.93
C VAL A 207 13.30 2.42 -1.43
N ASP A 208 12.51 3.25 -2.11
CA ASP A 208 11.29 2.82 -2.83
C ASP A 208 11.18 3.56 -4.16
N MET A 209 11.40 2.83 -5.25
CA MET A 209 11.41 3.42 -6.58
C MET A 209 10.22 2.99 -7.42
N HIS A 210 9.56 3.96 -8.08
CA HIS A 210 8.73 3.69 -9.24
C HIS A 210 9.64 3.10 -10.31
N CYS A 211 9.64 1.78 -10.44
CA CYS A 211 10.60 1.09 -11.28
C CYS A 211 9.86 0.41 -12.44
N ASP A 212 10.29 0.73 -13.67
CA ASP A 212 9.80 0.08 -14.88
C ASP A 212 8.27 0.06 -15.00
N GLU A 213 7.60 1.18 -14.65
CA GLU A 213 6.18 1.39 -14.87
C GLU A 213 5.91 1.72 -16.35
N SER A 214 6.10 0.73 -17.18
CA SER A 214 6.05 0.85 -18.64
C SER A 214 5.62 -0.45 -19.28
N ASP A 215 5.06 -0.36 -20.49
CA ASP A 215 4.77 -1.51 -21.35
C ASP A 215 6.02 -1.98 -22.13
N ASP A 216 7.10 -1.21 -22.12
CA ASP A 216 8.32 -1.51 -22.85
C ASP A 216 9.14 -2.62 -22.17
N PRO A 217 9.31 -3.81 -22.77
CA PRO A 217 10.12 -4.88 -22.20
C PRO A 217 11.61 -4.55 -22.09
N MET A 218 12.07 -3.47 -22.72
CA MET A 218 13.44 -2.99 -22.62
C MET A 218 13.65 -2.03 -21.45
N SER A 219 12.60 -1.60 -20.77
CA SER A 219 12.69 -0.92 -19.49
C SER A 219 13.08 -1.96 -18.41
N ARG A 220 14.38 -1.97 -18.03
CA ARG A 220 15.02 -3.01 -17.22
C ARG A 220 15.80 -2.44 -16.03
N HIS A 221 15.33 -1.34 -15.49
CA HIS A 221 15.96 -0.64 -14.36
C HIS A 221 15.96 -1.48 -13.09
N ILE A 222 15.01 -2.42 -12.96
CA ILE A 222 14.99 -3.37 -11.84
C ILE A 222 16.27 -4.22 -11.75
N GLU A 223 16.91 -4.53 -12.89
CA GLU A 223 18.21 -5.23 -12.91
C GLU A 223 19.28 -4.37 -12.21
N THR A 224 19.34 -3.08 -12.55
CA THR A 224 20.25 -2.12 -11.92
C THR A 224 19.92 -1.93 -10.45
N LEU A 225 18.64 -1.79 -10.10
CA LEU A 225 18.21 -1.60 -8.72
C LEU A 225 18.60 -2.80 -7.84
N ALA A 226 18.39 -4.02 -8.32
CA ALA A 226 18.80 -5.24 -7.63
C ALA A 226 20.32 -5.32 -7.45
N PHE A 227 21.09 -4.97 -8.49
CA PHE A 227 22.54 -4.93 -8.43
C PHE A 227 23.05 -3.90 -7.40
N GLU A 228 22.56 -2.66 -7.45
CA GLU A 228 22.96 -1.60 -6.53
C GLU A 228 22.56 -1.92 -5.08
N THR A 229 21.42 -2.54 -4.87
CA THR A 229 20.98 -3.04 -3.56
C THR A 229 22.03 -3.97 -2.95
N LYS A 230 22.51 -4.93 -3.74
CA LYS A 230 23.56 -5.87 -3.31
C LYS A 230 24.90 -5.17 -3.08
N ARG A 231 25.32 -4.32 -4.04
CA ARG A 231 26.60 -3.58 -3.98
C ARG A 231 26.74 -2.73 -2.72
N LEU A 232 25.63 -2.14 -2.26
CA LEU A 232 25.59 -1.20 -1.14
C LEU A 232 25.16 -1.82 0.20
N GLY A 233 24.85 -3.12 0.25
CA GLY A 233 24.41 -3.78 1.48
C GLY A 233 23.03 -3.32 1.94
N LEU A 234 22.11 -3.05 1.00
CA LEU A 234 20.77 -2.57 1.24
C LEU A 234 19.70 -3.69 1.21
N GLU A 235 20.11 -4.95 1.29
CA GLU A 235 19.21 -6.11 1.20
C GLU A 235 18.06 -6.02 2.19
N GLY A 236 16.84 -6.19 1.69
CA GLY A 236 15.59 -6.09 2.46
C GLY A 236 15.11 -4.67 2.72
N ARG A 237 15.89 -3.63 2.38
CA ARG A 237 15.56 -2.22 2.57
C ARG A 237 15.19 -1.49 1.27
N VAL A 238 15.19 -2.18 0.14
CA VAL A 238 14.89 -1.61 -1.17
C VAL A 238 13.62 -2.23 -1.74
N SER A 239 12.73 -1.39 -2.28
CA SER A 239 11.51 -1.78 -2.98
C SER A 239 11.54 -1.31 -4.43
N GLY A 240 11.15 -2.19 -5.36
CA GLY A 240 10.77 -1.84 -6.72
C GLY A 240 9.24 -1.85 -6.83
N SER A 241 8.66 -0.68 -7.05
CA SER A 241 7.23 -0.51 -7.19
C SER A 241 6.81 -0.61 -8.66
N HIS A 242 5.60 -1.10 -8.94
CA HIS A 242 5.00 -1.38 -10.25
C HIS A 242 5.64 -2.56 -10.98
N LEU A 243 6.84 -2.43 -11.52
CA LEU A 243 7.56 -3.42 -12.33
C LEU A 243 6.74 -3.96 -13.51
N THR A 244 5.90 -3.12 -14.10
CA THR A 244 4.95 -3.58 -15.14
C THR A 244 5.62 -4.06 -16.41
N SER A 245 6.82 -3.54 -16.75
CA SER A 245 7.59 -3.98 -17.93
C SER A 245 7.91 -5.48 -17.90
N MET A 246 8.03 -6.08 -16.68
CA MET A 246 8.28 -7.51 -16.51
C MET A 246 7.18 -8.38 -17.15
N HIS A 247 5.95 -7.89 -17.26
CA HIS A 247 4.86 -8.60 -17.94
C HIS A 247 5.20 -8.88 -19.39
N SER A 248 5.94 -7.99 -20.04
CA SER A 248 6.29 -8.05 -21.46
C SER A 248 7.71 -8.55 -21.72
N MET A 249 8.52 -8.74 -20.68
CA MET A 249 9.90 -9.23 -20.82
C MET A 249 9.92 -10.69 -21.32
N ASP A 250 10.96 -11.01 -22.08
CA ASP A 250 11.23 -12.37 -22.53
C ASP A 250 11.49 -13.32 -21.33
N ASN A 251 10.97 -14.55 -21.43
CA ASN A 251 11.06 -15.54 -20.36
C ASN A 251 12.51 -15.94 -20.04
N TYR A 252 13.41 -15.98 -21.06
CA TYR A 252 14.82 -16.29 -20.83
C TYR A 252 15.48 -15.18 -20.00
N TYR A 253 15.22 -13.91 -20.33
CA TYR A 253 15.74 -12.79 -19.54
C TYR A 253 15.22 -12.82 -18.09
N VAL A 254 13.92 -13.05 -17.92
CA VAL A 254 13.30 -13.12 -16.59
C VAL A 254 13.88 -14.27 -15.75
N SER A 255 14.21 -15.42 -16.36
CA SER A 255 14.86 -16.54 -15.66
C SER A 255 16.24 -16.19 -15.07
N LYS A 256 16.92 -15.18 -15.64
CA LYS A 256 18.16 -14.61 -15.10
C LYS A 256 17.90 -13.49 -14.08
N LEU A 257 16.90 -12.67 -14.32
CA LEU A 257 16.57 -11.50 -13.49
C LEU A 257 16.05 -11.89 -12.11
N ILE A 258 15.11 -12.84 -12.03
CA ILE A 258 14.51 -13.25 -10.76
C ILE A 258 15.56 -13.74 -9.74
N PRO A 259 16.53 -14.62 -10.08
CA PRO A 259 17.60 -15.00 -9.16
C PRO A 259 18.39 -13.79 -8.60
N LEU A 260 18.69 -12.79 -9.42
CA LEU A 260 19.36 -11.56 -8.98
C LEU A 260 18.50 -10.78 -7.97
N MET A 261 17.18 -10.66 -8.24
CA MET A 261 16.22 -10.02 -7.32
C MET A 261 16.14 -10.77 -5.99
N VAL A 262 16.14 -12.10 -6.00
CA VAL A 262 16.15 -12.95 -4.79
C VAL A 262 17.44 -12.76 -4.01
N GLU A 263 18.59 -12.78 -4.68
CA GLU A 263 19.90 -12.59 -4.05
C GLU A 263 20.01 -11.21 -3.36
N SER A 264 19.46 -10.18 -3.98
CA SER A 264 19.41 -8.82 -3.43
C SER A 264 18.33 -8.62 -2.35
N LYS A 265 17.45 -9.60 -2.13
CA LYS A 265 16.29 -9.51 -1.23
C LYS A 265 15.45 -8.24 -1.47
N ILE A 266 15.30 -7.85 -2.73
CA ILE A 266 14.49 -6.69 -3.08
C ILE A 266 13.00 -6.97 -2.81
N ASN A 267 12.27 -5.99 -2.31
CA ASN A 267 10.83 -6.07 -2.14
C ASN A 267 10.13 -5.62 -3.43
N VAL A 268 8.93 -6.13 -3.67
CA VAL A 268 8.15 -5.79 -4.87
C VAL A 268 6.78 -5.28 -4.46
N ILE A 269 6.37 -4.13 -5.01
CA ILE A 269 5.08 -3.51 -4.74
C ILE A 269 4.31 -3.28 -6.04
N PRO A 270 3.56 -4.28 -6.54
CA PRO A 270 2.62 -4.07 -7.62
C PRO A 270 1.43 -3.24 -7.14
N ASN A 271 0.91 -2.38 -8.02
CA ASN A 271 -0.23 -1.51 -7.76
C ASN A 271 -1.38 -1.86 -8.73
N PRO A 272 -2.13 -2.94 -8.49
CA PRO A 272 -2.99 -3.58 -9.50
C PRO A 272 -4.10 -2.68 -10.03
N LEU A 273 -4.68 -1.81 -9.21
CA LEU A 273 -5.76 -0.91 -9.60
C LEU A 273 -5.29 0.12 -10.64
N ILE A 274 -4.14 0.75 -10.38
CA ILE A 274 -3.60 1.76 -11.29
C ILE A 274 -2.92 1.11 -12.51
N ASN A 275 -2.16 0.02 -12.30
CA ASN A 275 -1.41 -0.60 -13.39
C ASN A 275 -2.33 -1.11 -14.51
N ILE A 276 -3.49 -1.73 -14.17
CA ILE A 276 -4.44 -2.18 -15.19
C ILE A 276 -5.11 -1.02 -15.95
N MET A 277 -5.16 0.16 -15.34
CA MET A 277 -5.71 1.37 -15.97
C MET A 277 -4.72 2.06 -16.89
N LEU A 278 -3.45 2.14 -16.48
CA LEU A 278 -2.42 2.90 -17.22
C LEU A 278 -1.71 2.08 -18.29
N GLN A 279 -1.54 0.76 -18.09
CA GLN A 279 -0.80 -0.09 -19.01
C GLN A 279 -1.68 -0.59 -20.17
N GLY A 280 -1.04 -1.05 -21.27
CA GLY A 280 -1.72 -1.53 -22.46
C GLY A 280 -2.47 -0.45 -23.26
N ARG A 281 -2.16 0.82 -23.06
CA ARG A 281 -2.83 1.93 -23.77
C ARG A 281 -2.48 1.97 -25.25
N HIS A 282 -1.29 1.52 -25.63
CA HIS A 282 -0.83 1.41 -27.01
C HIS A 282 -1.16 0.06 -27.68
N ASP A 283 -1.70 -0.90 -26.91
CA ASP A 283 -2.09 -2.18 -27.47
C ASP A 283 -3.42 -2.06 -28.24
N THR A 284 -3.53 -2.81 -29.33
CA THR A 284 -4.81 -3.05 -30.01
C THR A 284 -5.54 -4.22 -29.33
N TYR A 285 -5.49 -5.42 -29.90
CA TYR A 285 -6.01 -6.65 -29.32
C TYR A 285 -5.08 -7.81 -29.65
N PRO A 286 -4.79 -8.74 -28.71
CA PRO A 286 -5.23 -8.71 -27.30
C PRO A 286 -4.49 -7.63 -26.49
N LYS A 287 -5.20 -7.01 -25.53
CA LYS A 287 -4.58 -6.09 -24.57
C LYS A 287 -3.88 -6.85 -23.44
N ARG A 288 -2.68 -6.39 -23.06
CA ARG A 288 -1.98 -6.92 -21.90
C ARG A 288 -2.68 -6.52 -20.60
N ARG A 289 -2.45 -7.26 -19.51
CA ARG A 289 -3.06 -7.01 -18.21
C ARG A 289 -2.38 -5.93 -17.39
N GLY A 290 -1.19 -5.49 -17.80
CA GLY A 290 -0.48 -4.39 -17.16
C GLY A 290 0.06 -4.65 -15.76
N GLN A 291 0.08 -5.90 -15.28
CA GLN A 291 0.61 -6.24 -13.96
C GLN A 291 1.89 -7.06 -14.09
N THR A 292 2.86 -6.82 -13.20
CA THR A 292 4.10 -7.61 -13.11
C THR A 292 3.85 -9.11 -12.86
N ARG A 293 4.89 -9.93 -12.95
CA ARG A 293 4.84 -11.41 -12.80
C ARG A 293 4.69 -11.85 -11.34
N VAL A 294 3.61 -11.43 -10.69
CA VAL A 294 3.37 -11.61 -9.23
C VAL A 294 3.56 -13.05 -8.77
N ARG A 295 2.99 -14.04 -9.50
CA ARG A 295 3.11 -15.46 -9.15
C ARG A 295 4.57 -15.92 -9.16
N GLU A 296 5.29 -15.65 -10.25
CA GLU A 296 6.68 -16.08 -10.39
C GLU A 296 7.58 -15.44 -9.32
N LEU A 297 7.36 -14.16 -9.00
CA LEU A 297 8.11 -13.43 -7.97
C LEU A 297 7.84 -13.99 -6.57
N ARG A 298 6.57 -14.25 -6.24
CA ARG A 298 6.18 -14.91 -4.99
C ARG A 298 6.79 -16.29 -4.86
N ASP A 299 6.63 -17.12 -5.89
CA ASP A 299 7.08 -18.54 -5.88
C ASP A 299 8.62 -18.63 -5.80
N ALA A 300 9.33 -17.59 -6.26
CA ALA A 300 10.77 -17.44 -6.05
C ALA A 300 11.15 -16.99 -4.62
N GLY A 301 10.18 -16.69 -3.75
CA GLY A 301 10.42 -16.32 -2.35
C GLY A 301 10.63 -14.82 -2.10
N LEU A 302 10.36 -13.96 -3.09
CA LEU A 302 10.40 -12.51 -2.90
C LEU A 302 9.25 -12.03 -2.01
N THR A 303 9.51 -10.99 -1.21
CA THR A 303 8.45 -10.32 -0.47
C THR A 303 7.67 -9.43 -1.43
N VAL A 304 6.40 -9.75 -1.64
CA VAL A 304 5.48 -8.98 -2.50
C VAL A 304 4.34 -8.46 -1.64
N GLY A 305 4.10 -7.15 -1.70
CA GLY A 305 2.94 -6.46 -1.10
C GLY A 305 2.23 -5.64 -2.16
N PHE A 306 0.93 -5.39 -2.00
CA PHE A 306 0.16 -4.61 -2.96
C PHE A 306 -0.13 -3.22 -2.42
N GLY A 307 0.08 -2.18 -3.25
CA GLY A 307 -0.27 -0.79 -2.97
C GLY A 307 -1.54 -0.34 -3.70
N SER A 308 -2.16 0.70 -3.18
CA SER A 308 -3.30 1.35 -3.85
C SER A 308 -2.88 2.39 -4.88
N ASP A 309 -1.72 3.00 -4.67
CA ASP A 309 -1.08 4.03 -5.48
C ASP A 309 -1.85 5.36 -5.49
N CYS A 310 -3.03 5.37 -6.06
CA CYS A 310 -3.80 6.56 -6.39
C CYS A 310 -5.27 6.45 -5.96
N VAL A 311 -5.85 7.58 -5.50
CA VAL A 311 -7.29 7.71 -5.24
C VAL A 311 -7.77 9.10 -5.65
N MET A 312 -8.62 9.16 -6.69
CA MET A 312 -9.24 10.38 -7.19
C MET A 312 -8.22 11.50 -7.45
N ASP A 313 -7.24 11.22 -8.28
CA ASP A 313 -6.12 12.10 -8.60
C ASP A 313 -5.89 12.19 -10.13
N PRO A 314 -4.80 12.84 -10.62
CA PRO A 314 -4.52 12.99 -12.05
C PRO A 314 -4.36 11.65 -12.82
N TRP A 315 -4.00 10.56 -12.16
CA TRP A 315 -3.75 9.26 -12.80
C TRP A 315 -4.92 8.30 -12.68
N TYR A 316 -5.69 8.40 -11.57
CA TYR A 316 -6.76 7.43 -11.27
C TYR A 316 -8.00 8.09 -10.71
N SER A 317 -9.10 8.04 -11.47
CA SER A 317 -10.36 8.71 -11.13
C SER A 317 -11.21 7.97 -10.09
N LEU A 318 -10.80 6.80 -9.66
CA LEU A 318 -11.56 5.91 -8.79
C LEU A 318 -10.84 5.72 -7.46
N GLY A 319 -11.23 4.68 -6.71
CA GLY A 319 -10.64 4.31 -5.44
C GLY A 319 -11.41 4.85 -4.24
N LYS A 320 -11.21 4.19 -3.09
CA LYS A 320 -11.90 4.52 -1.84
C LYS A 320 -11.10 4.14 -0.60
N ALA A 321 -9.76 4.13 -0.70
CA ALA A 321 -8.84 3.74 0.37
C ALA A 321 -9.12 2.33 0.92
N ASP A 322 -9.35 1.34 0.06
CA ASP A 322 -9.74 0.00 0.49
C ASP A 322 -8.78 -1.08 -0.01
N MET A 323 -7.92 -1.60 0.88
CA MET A 323 -6.93 -2.61 0.52
C MET A 323 -7.54 -3.97 0.15
N LEU A 324 -8.79 -4.24 0.50
CA LEU A 324 -9.50 -5.43 0.00
C LEU A 324 -9.88 -5.29 -1.48
N ASP A 325 -10.15 -4.08 -1.98
CA ASP A 325 -10.33 -3.84 -3.42
C ASP A 325 -9.00 -4.08 -4.17
N VAL A 326 -7.88 -3.65 -3.58
CA VAL A 326 -6.54 -3.88 -4.13
C VAL A 326 -6.23 -5.37 -4.21
N ALA A 327 -6.44 -6.12 -3.13
CA ALA A 327 -6.26 -7.57 -3.10
C ALA A 327 -7.20 -8.29 -4.09
N PHE A 328 -8.46 -7.86 -4.18
CA PHE A 328 -9.44 -8.40 -5.12
C PHE A 328 -8.99 -8.20 -6.58
N MET A 329 -8.53 -7.02 -6.93
CA MET A 329 -8.02 -6.73 -8.28
C MET A 329 -6.75 -7.55 -8.58
N ALA A 330 -5.79 -7.58 -7.65
CA ALA A 330 -4.57 -8.36 -7.78
C ALA A 330 -4.84 -9.84 -8.08
N LEU A 331 -5.79 -10.44 -7.35
CA LEU A 331 -6.24 -11.82 -7.54
C LEU A 331 -6.74 -12.05 -8.97
N HIS A 332 -7.58 -11.17 -9.50
CA HIS A 332 -8.16 -11.31 -10.83
C HIS A 332 -7.12 -11.09 -11.94
N VAL A 333 -6.37 -10.00 -11.85
CA VAL A 333 -5.37 -9.65 -12.87
C VAL A 333 -4.22 -10.65 -12.88
N GLY A 334 -3.77 -11.09 -11.70
CA GLY A 334 -2.70 -12.09 -11.51
C GLY A 334 -3.15 -13.54 -11.73
N GLN A 335 -4.47 -13.81 -11.92
CA GLN A 335 -5.04 -15.17 -12.00
C GLN A 335 -4.65 -16.03 -10.79
N LEU A 336 -4.72 -15.44 -9.60
CA LEU A 336 -4.35 -16.06 -8.33
C LEU A 336 -5.58 -16.73 -7.70
N SER A 337 -5.98 -17.91 -8.19
CA SER A 337 -7.30 -18.50 -7.96
C SER A 337 -7.31 -19.71 -7.04
N SER A 338 -6.16 -20.27 -6.66
CA SER A 338 -6.13 -21.33 -5.65
C SER A 338 -6.47 -20.77 -4.26
N ARG A 339 -6.86 -21.65 -3.33
CA ARG A 339 -7.10 -21.24 -1.94
C ARG A 339 -5.88 -20.56 -1.33
N GLU A 340 -4.70 -21.14 -1.53
CA GLU A 340 -3.44 -20.61 -1.07
C GLU A 340 -3.14 -19.22 -1.67
N ASP A 341 -3.39 -19.05 -2.99
CA ASP A 341 -3.26 -17.76 -3.66
C ASP A 341 -4.15 -16.69 -3.04
N MET A 342 -5.42 -17.03 -2.77
CA MET A 342 -6.39 -16.09 -2.20
C MET A 342 -6.00 -15.67 -0.77
N GLU A 343 -5.61 -16.63 0.08
CA GLU A 343 -5.11 -16.34 1.42
C GLU A 343 -3.83 -15.49 1.37
N TRP A 344 -2.93 -15.77 0.42
CA TRP A 344 -1.72 -15.00 0.21
C TRP A 344 -2.01 -13.56 -0.27
N CYS A 345 -3.02 -13.33 -1.11
CA CYS A 345 -3.43 -11.97 -1.51
C CYS A 345 -3.87 -11.12 -0.31
N PHE A 346 -4.51 -11.73 0.69
CA PHE A 346 -4.81 -11.04 1.95
C PHE A 346 -3.54 -10.70 2.72
N ASP A 347 -2.59 -11.65 2.76
CA ASP A 347 -1.29 -11.42 3.40
C ASP A 347 -0.47 -10.33 2.69
N ALA A 348 -0.62 -10.17 1.38
CA ALA A 348 0.05 -9.15 0.59
C ALA A 348 -0.42 -7.70 0.90
N VAL A 349 -1.62 -7.51 1.44
CA VAL A 349 -2.13 -6.21 1.90
C VAL A 349 -2.11 -6.06 3.43
N THR A 350 -1.48 -7.01 4.12
CA THR A 350 -1.32 -7.03 5.58
C THR A 350 0.14 -7.28 5.96
N LYS A 351 0.49 -8.50 6.36
CA LYS A 351 1.82 -8.83 6.92
C LYS A 351 2.99 -8.62 5.94
N ASN A 352 2.80 -8.87 4.63
CA ASN A 352 3.87 -8.65 3.66
C ASN A 352 4.16 -7.16 3.48
N SER A 353 3.10 -6.35 3.32
CA SER A 353 3.23 -4.90 3.24
C SER A 353 3.80 -4.29 4.52
N ALA A 354 3.42 -4.80 5.70
CA ALA A 354 4.01 -4.39 6.97
C ALA A 354 5.52 -4.66 7.02
N LYS A 355 5.96 -5.84 6.52
CA LYS A 355 7.38 -6.18 6.41
C LYS A 355 8.12 -5.24 5.44
N ILE A 356 7.51 -4.91 4.29
CA ILE A 356 8.10 -4.01 3.28
C ILE A 356 8.38 -2.62 3.84
N ILE A 357 7.45 -2.07 4.63
CA ILE A 357 7.62 -0.75 5.25
C ILE A 357 8.29 -0.80 6.64
N ALA A 358 8.81 -1.97 7.02
CA ALA A 358 9.56 -2.21 8.26
C ALA A 358 8.78 -1.91 9.56
N LEU A 359 7.51 -2.33 9.64
CA LEU A 359 6.73 -2.28 10.88
C LEU A 359 7.08 -3.46 11.79
N GLU A 360 7.92 -3.23 12.80
CA GLU A 360 8.45 -4.29 13.67
C GLU A 360 7.38 -4.89 14.60
N GLU A 361 6.50 -4.07 15.18
CA GLU A 361 5.50 -4.50 16.15
C GLU A 361 4.13 -4.84 15.53
N TYR A 362 4.11 -5.35 14.30
CA TYR A 362 2.90 -5.70 13.57
C TYR A 362 2.43 -7.13 13.86
N GLY A 363 1.09 -7.32 13.96
CA GLY A 363 0.46 -8.63 14.14
C GLY A 363 -0.38 -8.74 15.41
N ILE A 364 -1.16 -9.83 15.54
CA ILE A 364 -2.00 -10.14 16.71
C ILE A 364 -1.30 -11.20 17.55
N GLU A 365 -0.47 -10.75 18.48
CA GLU A 365 0.31 -11.60 19.37
C GLU A 365 0.36 -10.98 20.77
N LYS A 366 0.47 -11.81 21.81
CA LYS A 366 0.63 -11.34 23.19
C LYS A 366 1.88 -10.45 23.33
N GLY A 367 1.71 -9.29 23.94
CA GLY A 367 2.75 -8.29 24.16
C GLY A 367 2.83 -7.22 23.09
N LYS A 368 2.30 -7.46 21.88
CA LYS A 368 2.26 -6.46 20.80
C LYS A 368 1.19 -5.39 21.06
N PRO A 369 1.29 -4.22 20.40
CA PRO A 369 0.23 -3.21 20.41
C PRO A 369 -1.11 -3.81 19.98
N ALA A 370 -2.18 -3.45 20.67
CA ALA A 370 -3.53 -3.89 20.35
C ALA A 370 -4.08 -3.12 19.14
N ASN A 371 -3.56 -3.43 17.97
CA ASN A 371 -3.94 -2.85 16.69
C ASN A 371 -4.60 -3.94 15.83
N PHE A 372 -5.89 -3.80 15.53
CA PHE A 372 -6.61 -4.78 14.73
C PHE A 372 -7.90 -4.23 14.13
N VAL A 373 -8.42 -4.96 13.16
CA VAL A 373 -9.67 -4.67 12.43
C VAL A 373 -10.58 -5.88 12.54
N LEU A 374 -11.81 -5.67 12.98
CA LEU A 374 -12.87 -6.68 12.94
C LEU A 374 -13.63 -6.56 11.64
N LEU A 375 -13.64 -7.63 10.86
CA LEU A 375 -14.23 -7.70 9.53
C LEU A 375 -15.52 -8.52 9.57
N GLN A 376 -16.56 -8.06 8.90
CA GLN A 376 -17.78 -8.83 8.66
C GLN A 376 -17.50 -9.93 7.61
N ALA A 377 -16.71 -10.92 7.99
CA ALA A 377 -16.28 -12.09 7.23
C ALA A 377 -15.81 -13.16 8.21
N LYS A 378 -15.83 -14.44 7.84
CA LYS A 378 -15.35 -15.55 8.68
C LYS A 378 -13.86 -15.82 8.53
N ASP A 379 -13.32 -15.57 7.33
CA ASP A 379 -11.91 -15.84 6.99
C ASP A 379 -11.37 -14.84 5.95
N LYS A 380 -10.09 -15.00 5.59
CA LYS A 380 -9.38 -14.13 4.63
C LYS A 380 -10.01 -14.14 3.23
N ILE A 381 -10.46 -15.31 2.77
CA ILE A 381 -11.02 -15.47 1.43
C ILE A 381 -12.38 -14.79 1.37
N GLU A 382 -13.21 -15.01 2.38
CA GLU A 382 -14.51 -14.34 2.48
C GLU A 382 -14.34 -12.83 2.63
N ALA A 383 -13.34 -12.36 3.38
CA ALA A 383 -13.01 -10.95 3.48
C ALA A 383 -12.72 -10.32 2.11
N ILE A 384 -11.92 -10.97 1.25
CA ILE A 384 -11.67 -10.49 -0.12
C ILE A 384 -12.94 -10.62 -0.98
N ARG A 385 -13.63 -11.78 -0.93
CA ARG A 385 -14.84 -12.04 -1.74
C ARG A 385 -15.90 -10.97 -1.55
N LEU A 386 -16.17 -10.61 -0.30
CA LEU A 386 -17.19 -9.62 0.07
C LEU A 386 -16.67 -8.18 0.03
N ARG A 387 -15.33 -7.96 -0.05
CA ARG A 387 -14.72 -6.69 0.32
C ARG A 387 -15.26 -6.23 1.68
N ALA A 388 -15.11 -7.14 2.64
CA ALA A 388 -15.85 -7.21 3.89
C ALA A 388 -15.94 -5.86 4.61
N HIS A 389 -17.11 -5.56 5.15
CA HIS A 389 -17.35 -4.36 5.94
C HIS A 389 -16.50 -4.36 7.23
N ARG A 390 -15.96 -3.19 7.60
CA ARG A 390 -15.18 -3.01 8.82
C ARG A 390 -16.12 -2.69 9.97
N LEU A 391 -16.32 -3.64 10.87
CA LEU A 391 -17.16 -3.46 12.04
C LEU A 391 -16.46 -2.59 13.09
N LEU A 392 -15.15 -2.78 13.23
CA LEU A 392 -14.36 -2.13 14.27
C LEU A 392 -12.92 -1.94 13.77
N VAL A 393 -12.33 -0.78 14.11
CA VAL A 393 -10.89 -0.53 13.97
C VAL A 393 -10.37 -0.12 15.35
N VAL A 394 -9.34 -0.83 15.82
CA VAL A 394 -8.72 -0.61 17.13
C VAL A 394 -7.26 -0.21 16.94
N ARG A 395 -6.86 0.83 17.65
CA ARG A 395 -5.47 1.32 17.71
C ARG A 395 -5.06 1.45 19.19
N ASN A 396 -3.97 0.77 19.56
CA ASN A 396 -3.46 0.77 20.93
C ASN A 396 -4.56 0.47 21.98
N GLY A 397 -5.40 -0.54 21.69
CA GLY A 397 -6.49 -0.96 22.55
C GLY A 397 -7.67 0.00 22.62
N ARG A 398 -7.69 1.08 21.84
CA ARG A 398 -8.80 2.04 21.74
C ARG A 398 -9.55 1.86 20.43
N ILE A 399 -10.85 1.89 20.49
CA ILE A 399 -11.70 1.90 19.30
C ILE A 399 -11.59 3.28 18.64
N ILE A 400 -11.09 3.32 17.41
CA ILE A 400 -10.93 4.55 16.62
C ILE A 400 -11.92 4.64 15.46
N SER A 401 -12.57 3.54 15.08
CA SER A 401 -13.68 3.52 14.12
C SER A 401 -14.64 2.38 14.45
N ARG A 402 -15.93 2.62 14.29
CA ARG A 402 -17.01 1.63 14.47
C ARG A 402 -18.08 1.84 13.42
N SER A 403 -18.58 0.73 12.85
CA SER A 403 -19.73 0.73 11.95
C SER A 403 -20.71 -0.36 12.35
N ASN A 404 -21.99 -0.18 12.01
CA ASN A 404 -22.98 -1.22 12.20
C ASN A 404 -22.79 -2.34 11.16
N PRO A 405 -23.11 -3.60 11.50
CA PRO A 405 -23.15 -4.68 10.51
C PRO A 405 -24.05 -4.34 9.33
N ILE A 406 -23.65 -4.77 8.14
CA ILE A 406 -24.53 -4.72 6.97
C ILE A 406 -25.49 -5.89 7.04
N GLU A 407 -26.78 -5.59 7.08
CA GLU A 407 -27.89 -6.55 7.06
C GLU A 407 -28.87 -6.21 5.93
N HIS A 408 -29.39 -7.24 5.30
CA HIS A 408 -30.40 -7.12 4.25
C HIS A 408 -31.75 -7.56 4.77
N THR A 409 -32.80 -6.80 4.48
CA THR A 409 -34.17 -7.19 4.72
C THR A 409 -34.85 -7.46 3.40
N LEU A 410 -35.30 -8.69 3.19
CA LEU A 410 -36.15 -9.05 2.06
C LEU A 410 -37.62 -9.11 2.50
N TYR A 411 -38.47 -8.47 1.70
CA TYR A 411 -39.94 -8.55 1.84
C TYR A 411 -40.44 -9.51 0.78
N LYS A 412 -40.79 -10.73 1.20
CA LYS A 412 -41.28 -11.80 0.36
C LYS A 412 -42.79 -11.93 0.55
N PRO A 413 -43.55 -12.58 -0.39
CA PRO A 413 -44.98 -12.84 -0.20
C PRO A 413 -45.30 -13.58 1.11
N GLU A 414 -44.40 -14.47 1.54
CA GLU A 414 -44.56 -15.26 2.77
C GLU A 414 -44.10 -14.53 4.04
N GLY A 415 -43.51 -13.33 3.92
CA GLY A 415 -43.07 -12.53 5.08
C GLY A 415 -41.72 -11.88 4.92
N LYS A 416 -41.23 -11.26 6.02
CA LYS A 416 -39.96 -10.55 6.11
C LYS A 416 -38.82 -11.50 6.53
N THR A 417 -37.72 -11.48 5.81
CA THR A 417 -36.47 -12.19 6.17
C THR A 417 -35.35 -11.19 6.34
N VAL A 418 -34.60 -11.27 7.46
CA VAL A 418 -33.38 -10.51 7.69
C VAL A 418 -32.18 -11.46 7.60
N PHE A 419 -31.13 -11.05 6.88
CA PHE A 419 -29.89 -11.83 6.75
C PHE A 419 -28.71 -10.92 6.48
N ASN A 420 -27.49 -11.43 6.71
CA ASN A 420 -26.25 -10.84 6.27
C ASN A 420 -25.58 -11.73 5.21
N GLU A 421 -24.50 -11.25 4.59
CA GLU A 421 -23.79 -11.96 3.51
C GLU A 421 -22.80 -13.04 4.03
N LEU A 422 -22.70 -13.25 5.34
CA LEU A 422 -21.86 -14.30 5.92
C LEU A 422 -22.44 -15.68 5.60
N SER A 423 -21.70 -16.51 4.94
CA SER A 423 -22.09 -17.86 4.50
C SER A 423 -21.75 -18.93 5.53
#